data_50cab5b2c923f4ae546d838bf035c964
#
_entry.id   50cab5b2c923f4ae546d838bf035c964
#
_cell.length_a   1.000
_cell.length_b   1.000
_cell.length_c   1.000
_cell.angle_alpha   90.00
_cell.angle_beta   90.00
_cell.angle_gamma   90.00
#
_symmetry.space_group_name_H-M   'P 1'
#
loop_
_entity.id
_entity.type
_entity.pdbx_description
1 polymer ?
#
loop_
_entity_poly.entity_id
_entity_poly.type
_entity_poly.pdbx_seq_one_letter_code
_entity_poly.pdbx_strand_id
1 'polypeptide(L)'
;MSQQARRINKQHMPSGNGHGGTGAGRCNKAPAHKVDGPCPVMRTCGGCEWLNLPYRKQLRRKQAAMTELFEPLFARFGCDIAIDPVVGMDARAGEPGPAASPRAFRCKAATPFAPGPRRQVRCGFFARGTHRIIPVPACAVEAPGARDILNGVARAAEACRIPAYDEDTHRGLLRYAVLRLGWKTREGLLTIVTSQRELPNYQAFLDCLQQIDPRVTTIAQNINPRVTNAILGGETHVLAGPPRLRDELLGCTFEISPTAFYQTNPQQTEVLYQLAIDGMELMDGDVLMDAYCGSGTIGLCALRQARAAGLDVQLLGVERNAAGIEDAKRNAALNDLGDRARFIAQDATDYLIRAAERGEQVDVLALDPPRAGSTPEFLAAAAAIGPRRIVYISCNPFTQARDLEQLLDDGYRLVRLTPVDMFPHTTHVETVAVLERR
;
A
#
# COMPACT_ATOMS: atom_id res chain seq x y z
N MET A 1 -21.28 -38.64 -66.37
CA MET A 1 -22.37 -37.87 -67.01
C MET A 1 -22.28 -36.50 -66.45
N SER A 2 -21.65 -35.64 -67.15
CA SER A 2 -22.05 -34.49 -68.03
C SER A 2 -22.47 -33.30 -67.17
N GLN A 3 -21.63 -32.26 -67.14
CA GLN A 3 -21.51 -31.12 -68.09
C GLN A 3 -22.17 -29.88 -67.46
N GLN A 4 -21.36 -28.91 -67.32
CA GLN A 4 -21.23 -27.62 -68.08
C GLN A 4 -22.08 -26.50 -67.43
N ALA A 5 -21.46 -25.53 -66.93
CA ALA A 5 -20.87 -24.25 -67.45
C ALA A 5 -21.95 -23.26 -67.96
N ARG A 6 -21.92 -22.03 -67.41
CA ARG A 6 -21.78 -20.81 -68.18
C ARG A 6 -21.66 -19.55 -67.32
N ARG A 7 -20.67 -18.75 -67.69
CA ARG A 7 -20.39 -17.35 -67.36
C ARG A 7 -21.46 -16.41 -68.01
N ILE A 8 -21.58 -15.19 -67.42
CA ILE A 8 -21.71 -13.86 -68.12
C ILE A 8 -21.86 -12.82 -66.99
N ASN A 9 -20.96 -11.96 -66.68
CA ASN A 9 -20.38 -10.75 -67.29
C ASN A 9 -21.18 -9.46 -67.01
N LYS A 10 -20.51 -8.55 -66.21
CA LYS A 10 -20.41 -7.07 -66.33
C LYS A 10 -21.66 -6.17 -66.24
N GLN A 11 -21.69 -5.22 -65.35
CA GLN A 11 -21.41 -3.80 -65.59
C GLN A 11 -21.70 -2.88 -64.39
N HIS A 12 -20.67 -2.08 -63.99
CA HIS A 12 -20.59 -0.63 -63.80
C HIS A 12 -21.60 0.11 -62.88
N MET A 13 -21.10 0.53 -61.66
CA MET A 13 -20.98 1.90 -61.05
C MET A 13 -22.21 2.86 -61.07
N PRO A 14 -22.36 3.85 -60.11
CA PRO A 14 -21.33 4.54 -59.34
C PRO A 14 -21.66 4.96 -57.87
N SER A 15 -20.62 5.32 -57.17
CA SER A 15 -20.39 6.39 -56.18
C SER A 15 -21.44 6.77 -55.11
N GLY A 16 -21.08 6.62 -53.85
CA GLY A 16 -21.70 7.29 -52.70
C GLY A 16 -20.69 7.45 -51.58
N ASN A 17 -20.40 8.67 -51.21
CA ASN A 17 -19.40 9.20 -50.30
C ASN A 17 -19.28 8.46 -48.94
N GLY A 18 -18.05 8.13 -48.58
CA GLY A 18 -17.67 7.63 -47.28
C GLY A 18 -17.59 8.72 -46.22
N HIS A 19 -18.07 8.43 -45.07
CA HIS A 19 -17.67 9.13 -43.83
C HIS A 19 -16.55 8.33 -43.20
N GLY A 20 -15.41 9.01 -43.01
CA GLY A 20 -14.23 8.44 -42.34
C GLY A 20 -14.51 8.08 -40.89
N GLY A 21 -14.61 6.81 -40.62
CA GLY A 21 -14.51 6.27 -39.29
C GLY A 21 -13.04 6.29 -38.87
N THR A 22 -12.70 7.14 -37.90
CA THR A 22 -11.41 7.11 -37.22
C THR A 22 -11.29 5.77 -36.52
N GLY A 23 -10.48 4.87 -37.08
CA GLY A 23 -10.21 3.57 -36.51
C GLY A 23 -9.61 3.71 -35.11
N ALA A 24 -10.40 3.43 -34.06
CA ALA A 24 -9.91 3.17 -32.75
C ALA A 24 -8.99 1.94 -32.80
N GLY A 25 -7.69 2.14 -32.61
CA GLY A 25 -6.72 1.06 -32.58
C GLY A 25 -7.14 0.03 -31.53
N ARG A 26 -7.39 -1.20 -31.97
CA ARG A 26 -7.68 -2.32 -31.06
C ARG A 26 -6.50 -2.49 -30.10
N CYS A 27 -6.76 -2.29 -28.80
CA CYS A 27 -5.81 -2.57 -27.74
C CYS A 27 -5.64 -4.10 -27.66
N ASN A 28 -4.56 -4.63 -28.25
CA ASN A 28 -4.27 -6.06 -28.20
C ASN A 28 -3.94 -6.48 -26.77
N LYS A 29 -4.71 -7.42 -26.21
CA LYS A 29 -4.40 -8.09 -24.94
C LYS A 29 -3.06 -8.84 -25.11
N ALA A 30 -2.04 -8.43 -24.34
CA ALA A 30 -0.81 -9.21 -24.27
C ALA A 30 -1.04 -10.46 -23.40
N PRO A 31 -0.36 -11.58 -23.69
CA PRO A 31 -0.44 -12.77 -22.85
C PRO A 31 0.10 -12.46 -21.44
N ALA A 32 -0.60 -12.94 -20.40
CA ALA A 32 -0.13 -12.82 -19.01
C ALA A 32 1.21 -13.53 -18.84
N HIS A 33 2.24 -12.79 -18.44
CA HIS A 33 3.55 -13.35 -18.15
C HIS A 33 3.54 -13.99 -16.77
N LYS A 34 3.55 -15.34 -16.71
CA LYS A 34 3.82 -16.07 -15.47
C LYS A 34 5.31 -15.93 -15.13
N VAL A 35 5.60 -15.48 -13.90
CA VAL A 35 6.98 -15.39 -13.43
C VAL A 35 7.30 -16.64 -12.60
N ASP A 36 7.47 -17.76 -13.27
CA ASP A 36 7.87 -19.04 -12.65
C ASP A 36 9.40 -19.18 -12.50
N GLY A 37 10.15 -18.17 -12.93
CA GLY A 37 11.63 -18.16 -12.95
C GLY A 37 12.25 -17.02 -12.11
N PRO A 38 13.58 -16.87 -12.18
CA PRO A 38 14.27 -15.74 -11.56
C PRO A 38 13.78 -14.41 -12.17
N CYS A 39 13.75 -13.34 -11.35
CA CYS A 39 13.32 -12.02 -11.81
C CYS A 39 14.22 -11.54 -12.98
N PRO A 40 13.64 -11.19 -14.14
CA PRO A 40 14.42 -10.85 -15.34
C PRO A 40 15.25 -9.57 -15.18
N VAL A 41 14.89 -8.71 -14.23
CA VAL A 41 15.54 -7.40 -14.00
C VAL A 41 16.23 -7.31 -12.62
N MET A 42 16.43 -8.43 -11.94
CA MET A 42 16.99 -8.48 -10.58
C MET A 42 18.31 -7.70 -10.43
N ARG A 43 19.18 -7.72 -11.43
CA ARG A 43 20.49 -7.05 -11.38
C ARG A 43 20.43 -5.53 -11.62
N THR A 44 19.34 -5.03 -12.18
CA THR A 44 19.22 -3.63 -12.62
C THR A 44 18.14 -2.85 -11.92
N CYS A 45 17.05 -3.52 -11.49
CA CYS A 45 15.88 -2.87 -10.85
C CYS A 45 16.18 -2.30 -9.47
N GLY A 46 17.00 -2.98 -8.65
CA GLY A 46 17.32 -2.55 -7.29
C GLY A 46 16.16 -2.62 -6.27
N GLY A 47 14.97 -3.08 -6.67
CA GLY A 47 13.80 -3.15 -5.78
C GLY A 47 13.80 -4.34 -4.81
N CYS A 48 14.63 -5.36 -5.08
CA CYS A 48 14.77 -6.56 -4.25
C CYS A 48 16.25 -6.87 -4.05
N GLU A 49 16.81 -6.41 -2.93
CA GLU A 49 18.24 -6.54 -2.65
C GLU A 49 18.67 -8.00 -2.41
N TRP A 50 17.77 -8.82 -1.86
CA TRP A 50 18.04 -10.18 -1.38
C TRP A 50 17.27 -11.28 -2.11
N LEU A 51 16.67 -11.01 -3.26
CA LEU A 51 15.87 -12.00 -3.99
C LEU A 51 16.65 -13.29 -4.34
N ASN A 52 17.96 -13.19 -4.45
CA ASN A 52 18.88 -14.32 -4.71
C ASN A 52 19.33 -15.06 -3.44
N LEU A 53 18.96 -14.58 -2.24
CA LEU A 53 19.28 -15.26 -0.99
C LEU A 53 18.14 -16.20 -0.58
N PRO A 54 18.43 -17.41 -0.08
CA PRO A 54 17.42 -18.28 0.53
C PRO A 54 16.65 -17.53 1.63
N TYR A 55 15.33 -17.67 1.66
CA TYR A 55 14.48 -16.88 2.55
C TYR A 55 14.85 -17.03 4.03
N ARG A 56 15.14 -18.26 4.49
CA ARG A 56 15.65 -18.50 5.86
C ARG A 56 16.92 -17.72 6.19
N LYS A 57 17.78 -17.47 5.19
CA LYS A 57 18.99 -16.67 5.39
C LYS A 57 18.66 -15.18 5.51
N GLN A 58 17.62 -14.72 4.79
CA GLN A 58 17.11 -13.35 4.94
C GLN A 58 16.58 -13.13 6.34
N LEU A 59 15.72 -14.02 6.86
CA LEU A 59 15.17 -13.94 8.21
C LEU A 59 16.27 -13.94 9.29
N ARG A 60 17.28 -14.83 9.17
CA ARG A 60 18.42 -14.83 10.10
C ARG A 60 19.21 -13.52 10.09
N ARG A 61 19.39 -12.88 8.93
CA ARG A 61 20.05 -11.57 8.85
C ARG A 61 19.23 -10.47 9.49
N LYS A 62 17.91 -10.49 9.29
CA LYS A 62 16.98 -9.55 9.93
C LYS A 62 17.00 -9.74 11.45
N GLN A 63 16.95 -10.98 11.92
CA GLN A 63 17.08 -11.28 13.37
C GLN A 63 18.37 -10.72 13.95
N ALA A 64 19.51 -11.02 13.33
CA ALA A 64 20.80 -10.52 13.82
C ALA A 64 20.85 -9.00 13.89
N ALA A 65 20.32 -8.31 12.86
CA ALA A 65 20.26 -6.85 12.86
C ALA A 65 19.34 -6.27 13.96
N MET A 66 18.23 -6.93 14.26
CA MET A 66 17.36 -6.51 15.37
C MET A 66 18.02 -6.75 16.72
N THR A 67 18.67 -7.90 16.90
CA THR A 67 19.43 -8.19 18.11
C THR A 67 20.54 -7.14 18.34
N GLU A 68 21.36 -6.86 17.34
CA GLU A 68 22.41 -5.84 17.41
C GLU A 68 21.87 -4.45 17.77
N LEU A 69 20.69 -4.09 17.25
CA LEU A 69 20.07 -2.79 17.47
C LEU A 69 19.50 -2.64 18.90
N PHE A 70 18.82 -3.66 19.42
CA PHE A 70 18.05 -3.54 20.65
C PHE A 70 18.77 -4.08 21.89
N GLU A 71 19.79 -4.93 21.78
CA GLU A 71 20.58 -5.42 22.92
C GLU A 71 21.15 -4.29 23.79
N PRO A 72 21.72 -3.19 23.25
CA PRO A 72 22.20 -2.07 24.08
C PRO A 72 21.09 -1.41 24.89
N LEU A 73 19.89 -1.27 24.32
CA LEU A 73 18.71 -0.74 25.00
C LEU A 73 18.30 -1.64 26.15
N PHE A 74 18.23 -2.96 25.92
CA PHE A 74 17.86 -3.94 26.93
C PHE A 74 18.85 -3.96 28.09
N ALA A 75 20.16 -3.92 27.79
CA ALA A 75 21.19 -3.86 28.81
C ALA A 75 21.10 -2.58 29.65
N ARG A 76 20.84 -1.43 29.00
CA ARG A 76 20.74 -0.13 29.69
C ARG A 76 19.55 -0.07 30.65
N PHE A 77 18.40 -0.60 30.27
CA PHE A 77 17.16 -0.50 31.02
C PHE A 77 16.82 -1.76 31.86
N GLY A 78 17.68 -2.77 31.82
CA GLY A 78 17.45 -4.03 32.50
C GLY A 78 16.19 -4.76 32.00
N CYS A 79 15.93 -4.73 30.70
CA CYS A 79 14.78 -5.42 30.12
C CYS A 79 15.01 -6.94 30.17
N ASP A 80 14.23 -7.64 30.98
CA ASP A 80 14.29 -9.12 31.11
C ASP A 80 13.40 -9.79 30.06
N ILE A 81 13.65 -9.46 28.79
CA ILE A 81 12.98 -10.07 27.64
C ILE A 81 13.99 -10.42 26.55
N ALA A 82 13.66 -11.43 25.75
CA ALA A 82 14.33 -11.68 24.48
C ALA A 82 13.54 -11.05 23.33
N ILE A 83 14.25 -10.69 22.26
CA ILE A 83 13.58 -10.32 21.00
C ILE A 83 12.97 -11.58 20.40
N ASP A 84 11.68 -11.53 20.09
CA ASP A 84 11.00 -12.64 19.43
C ASP A 84 11.69 -13.00 18.11
N PRO A 85 11.60 -14.25 17.64
CA PRO A 85 12.03 -14.61 16.31
C PRO A 85 11.30 -13.77 15.25
N VAL A 86 12.03 -13.34 14.21
CA VAL A 86 11.41 -12.60 13.09
C VAL A 86 10.26 -13.42 12.51
N VAL A 87 9.05 -12.88 12.54
CA VAL A 87 7.88 -13.51 11.93
C VAL A 87 7.98 -13.33 10.42
N GLY A 88 8.30 -14.44 9.74
CA GLY A 88 8.43 -14.49 8.29
C GLY A 88 7.07 -14.61 7.61
N MET A 89 7.06 -14.40 6.30
CA MET A 89 5.89 -14.62 5.47
C MET A 89 5.77 -16.12 5.14
N ASP A 90 4.61 -16.71 5.42
CA ASP A 90 4.34 -18.08 5.04
C ASP A 90 4.23 -18.25 3.53
N ALA A 91 4.67 -19.42 3.04
CA ALA A 91 4.41 -19.83 1.67
C ALA A 91 2.90 -19.97 1.46
N ARG A 92 2.40 -19.57 0.30
CA ARG A 92 0.97 -19.77 -0.04
C ARG A 92 0.63 -21.25 0.00
N ALA A 93 -0.60 -21.55 0.46
CA ALA A 93 -1.14 -22.90 0.42
C ALA A 93 -1.03 -23.49 -1.01
N GLY A 94 -0.26 -24.57 -1.17
CA GLY A 94 0.02 -25.22 -2.46
C GLY A 94 1.46 -25.01 -2.98
N GLU A 95 2.27 -24.14 -2.36
CA GLU A 95 3.71 -24.08 -2.65
C GLU A 95 4.51 -24.98 -1.71
N PRO A 96 5.57 -25.66 -2.18
CA PRO A 96 6.30 -26.63 -1.36
C PRO A 96 7.10 -25.95 -0.25
N GLY A 97 6.60 -26.01 0.98
CA GLY A 97 7.32 -25.89 2.26
C GLY A 97 8.00 -24.55 2.58
N PRO A 98 8.59 -24.42 3.78
CA PRO A 98 9.24 -23.19 4.28
C PRO A 98 10.53 -22.78 3.56
N ALA A 99 10.85 -23.42 2.44
CA ALA A 99 11.96 -23.08 1.56
C ALA A 99 11.55 -22.20 0.38
N ALA A 100 10.25 -22.03 0.12
CA ALA A 100 9.78 -21.20 -0.98
C ALA A 100 10.02 -19.71 -0.66
N SER A 101 10.60 -19.00 -1.59
CA SER A 101 10.83 -17.56 -1.53
C SER A 101 9.49 -16.85 -1.67
N PRO A 102 9.05 -15.96 -0.76
CA PRO A 102 7.79 -15.26 -0.88
C PRO A 102 7.67 -14.51 -2.20
N ARG A 103 6.52 -14.62 -2.87
CA ARG A 103 6.26 -14.00 -4.17
C ARG A 103 4.85 -13.43 -4.22
N ALA A 104 4.63 -12.51 -5.15
CA ALA A 104 3.29 -12.03 -5.49
C ALA A 104 2.49 -11.45 -4.31
N PHE A 105 3.18 -10.91 -3.30
CA PHE A 105 2.58 -10.40 -2.07
C PHE A 105 2.25 -8.89 -2.13
N ARG A 106 2.86 -8.16 -3.09
CA ARG A 106 2.73 -6.71 -3.16
C ARG A 106 1.50 -6.30 -3.94
N CYS A 107 0.44 -5.94 -3.21
CA CYS A 107 -0.86 -5.55 -3.77
C CYS A 107 -0.95 -4.08 -4.20
N LYS A 108 0.02 -3.25 -3.85
CA LYS A 108 0.18 -1.88 -4.36
C LYS A 108 1.45 -1.78 -5.18
N ALA A 109 1.33 -1.39 -6.45
CA ALA A 109 2.45 -1.16 -7.34
C ALA A 109 2.34 0.23 -7.99
N ALA A 110 3.47 0.91 -8.15
CA ALA A 110 3.56 2.17 -8.87
C ALA A 110 4.62 2.07 -9.96
N THR A 111 4.36 2.68 -11.11
CA THR A 111 5.31 2.71 -12.22
C THR A 111 5.41 4.12 -12.78
N PRO A 112 6.62 4.68 -12.94
CA PRO A 112 6.86 5.90 -13.69
C PRO A 112 6.76 5.65 -15.19
N PHE A 113 6.46 6.70 -15.93
CA PHE A 113 6.51 6.74 -17.39
C PHE A 113 7.58 7.73 -17.85
N ALA A 114 8.17 7.45 -19.01
CA ALA A 114 9.10 8.36 -19.65
C ALA A 114 8.94 8.28 -21.19
N PRO A 115 9.29 9.35 -21.94
CA PRO A 115 9.30 9.32 -23.39
C PRO A 115 10.30 8.28 -23.93
N GLY A 116 9.89 7.58 -24.97
CA GLY A 116 10.73 6.68 -25.76
C GLY A 116 10.87 7.16 -27.22
N PRO A 117 11.70 6.47 -28.03
CA PRO A 117 11.81 6.75 -29.45
C PRO A 117 10.46 6.60 -30.15
N ARG A 118 10.24 7.37 -31.23
CA ARG A 118 9.03 7.27 -32.06
C ARG A 118 7.70 7.36 -31.30
N ARG A 119 7.66 8.21 -30.25
CA ARG A 119 6.49 8.39 -29.35
C ARG A 119 6.12 7.18 -28.49
N GLN A 120 7.03 6.24 -28.30
CA GLN A 120 6.84 5.17 -27.32
C GLN A 120 6.71 5.75 -25.91
N VAL A 121 5.91 5.07 -25.07
CA VAL A 121 5.78 5.35 -23.64
C VAL A 121 6.50 4.24 -22.87
N ARG A 122 7.68 4.54 -22.35
CA ARG A 122 8.43 3.61 -21.50
C ARG A 122 7.83 3.58 -20.11
N CYS A 123 7.72 2.39 -19.53
CA CYS A 123 7.34 2.22 -18.12
C CYS A 123 8.18 1.14 -17.45
N GLY A 124 8.29 1.21 -16.14
CA GLY A 124 9.09 0.28 -15.35
C GLY A 124 9.52 0.89 -14.02
N PHE A 125 10.81 0.80 -13.71
CA PHE A 125 11.37 1.48 -12.53
C PHE A 125 12.52 2.40 -12.95
N PHE A 126 12.77 3.43 -12.17
CA PHE A 126 13.96 4.25 -12.37
C PHE A 126 15.23 3.48 -12.00
N ALA A 127 16.25 3.57 -12.83
CA ALA A 127 17.58 3.15 -12.47
C ALA A 127 18.08 4.00 -11.30
N ARG A 128 18.77 3.39 -10.35
CA ARG A 128 19.21 4.03 -9.12
C ARG A 128 19.91 5.37 -9.39
N GLY A 129 19.43 6.44 -8.72
CA GLY A 129 20.00 7.80 -8.86
C GLY A 129 19.75 8.48 -10.20
N THR A 130 18.80 7.99 -11.03
CA THR A 130 18.48 8.57 -12.34
C THR A 130 16.98 8.51 -12.62
N HIS A 131 16.52 9.23 -13.67
CA HIS A 131 15.16 9.09 -14.23
C HIS A 131 15.10 8.12 -15.42
N ARG A 132 16.17 7.38 -15.69
CA ARG A 132 16.19 6.40 -16.77
C ARG A 132 15.34 5.19 -16.42
N ILE A 133 14.31 4.91 -17.23
CA ILE A 133 13.43 3.75 -17.04
C ILE A 133 14.17 2.44 -17.34
N ILE A 134 14.07 1.49 -16.41
CA ILE A 134 14.37 0.08 -16.60
C ILE A 134 13.04 -0.61 -16.93
N PRO A 135 12.83 -1.10 -18.17
CA PRO A 135 11.62 -1.83 -18.51
C PRO A 135 11.48 -3.09 -17.65
N VAL A 136 10.29 -3.30 -17.10
CA VAL A 136 9.97 -4.45 -16.25
C VAL A 136 8.84 -5.24 -16.90
N PRO A 137 9.15 -6.31 -17.65
CA PRO A 137 8.13 -7.13 -18.29
C PRO A 137 7.33 -7.93 -17.26
N ALA A 138 7.98 -8.35 -16.15
CA ALA A 138 7.36 -9.11 -15.08
C ALA A 138 8.08 -8.82 -13.75
N CYS A 139 7.32 -8.83 -12.65
CA CYS A 139 7.83 -8.61 -11.30
C CYS A 139 7.46 -9.79 -10.39
N ALA A 140 8.46 -10.35 -9.69
CA ALA A 140 8.27 -11.52 -8.83
C ALA A 140 7.46 -11.22 -7.56
N VAL A 141 7.47 -9.97 -7.09
CA VAL A 141 6.86 -9.57 -5.80
C VAL A 141 5.52 -8.87 -5.94
N GLU A 142 5.20 -8.29 -7.10
CA GLU A 142 3.90 -7.68 -7.35
C GLU A 142 2.81 -8.76 -7.47
N ALA A 143 1.60 -8.42 -7.06
CA ALA A 143 0.44 -9.30 -7.17
C ALA A 143 0.23 -9.78 -8.62
N PRO A 144 -0.34 -10.99 -8.82
CA PRO A 144 -0.47 -11.57 -10.16
C PRO A 144 -1.23 -10.65 -11.12
N GLY A 145 -0.62 -10.39 -12.28
CA GLY A 145 -1.18 -9.51 -13.32
C GLY A 145 -0.99 -8.01 -13.08
N ALA A 146 -0.49 -7.57 -11.92
CA ALA A 146 -0.29 -6.15 -11.63
C ALA A 146 0.64 -5.49 -12.65
N ARG A 147 1.74 -6.16 -13.01
CA ARG A 147 2.69 -5.64 -14.00
C ARG A 147 2.11 -5.57 -15.40
N ASP A 148 1.28 -6.54 -15.78
CA ASP A 148 0.59 -6.55 -17.08
C ASP A 148 -0.39 -5.38 -17.22
N ILE A 149 -1.11 -5.05 -16.13
CA ILE A 149 -2.00 -3.88 -16.06
C ILE A 149 -1.18 -2.60 -16.25
N LEU A 150 -0.11 -2.43 -15.47
CA LEU A 150 0.74 -1.22 -15.52
C LEU A 150 1.42 -1.06 -16.89
N ASN A 151 1.92 -2.15 -17.49
CA ASN A 151 2.44 -2.14 -18.85
C ASN A 151 1.32 -1.88 -19.90
N GLY A 152 0.08 -2.28 -19.59
CA GLY A 152 -1.12 -1.99 -20.37
C GLY A 152 -1.41 -0.49 -20.47
N VAL A 153 -1.20 0.25 -19.35
CA VAL A 153 -1.34 1.72 -19.36
C VAL A 153 -0.39 2.38 -20.35
N ALA A 154 0.87 1.93 -20.44
CA ALA A 154 1.81 2.46 -21.42
C ALA A 154 1.32 2.25 -22.85
N ARG A 155 0.83 1.02 -23.18
CA ARG A 155 0.28 0.72 -24.50
C ARG A 155 -0.98 1.54 -24.81
N ALA A 156 -1.85 1.73 -23.84
CA ALA A 156 -3.04 2.59 -23.98
C ALA A 156 -2.64 4.05 -24.25
N ALA A 157 -1.64 4.55 -23.53
CA ALA A 157 -1.12 5.90 -23.72
C ALA A 157 -0.51 6.08 -25.13
N GLU A 158 0.26 5.11 -25.63
CA GLU A 158 0.79 5.12 -27.01
C GLU A 158 -0.33 5.13 -28.04
N ALA A 159 -1.30 4.23 -27.92
CA ALA A 159 -2.43 4.12 -28.86
C ALA A 159 -3.26 5.40 -28.91
N CYS A 160 -3.47 6.05 -27.77
CA CYS A 160 -4.24 7.29 -27.64
C CYS A 160 -3.40 8.57 -27.74
N ARG A 161 -2.10 8.45 -28.06
CA ARG A 161 -1.17 9.58 -28.19
C ARG A 161 -1.09 10.46 -26.94
N ILE A 162 -1.19 9.87 -25.75
CA ILE A 162 -0.94 10.56 -24.47
C ILE A 162 0.58 10.66 -24.29
N PRO A 163 1.17 11.85 -24.23
CA PRO A 163 2.61 12.00 -24.09
C PRO A 163 3.06 11.62 -22.65
N ALA A 164 4.09 10.79 -22.54
CA ALA A 164 4.73 10.56 -21.25
C ALA A 164 5.43 11.83 -20.75
N TYR A 165 5.45 12.01 -19.43
CA TYR A 165 6.18 13.11 -18.81
C TYR A 165 7.67 12.80 -18.74
N ASP A 166 8.49 13.79 -19.01
CA ASP A 166 9.94 13.74 -18.90
C ASP A 166 10.35 14.49 -17.63
N GLU A 167 10.86 13.77 -16.63
CA GLU A 167 11.22 14.34 -15.33
C GLU A 167 12.47 15.23 -15.41
N ASP A 168 13.29 15.13 -16.48
CA ASP A 168 14.48 15.98 -16.67
C ASP A 168 14.15 17.31 -17.37
N THR A 169 13.21 17.29 -18.32
CA THR A 169 12.79 18.49 -19.06
C THR A 169 11.48 19.10 -18.56
N HIS A 170 10.79 18.43 -17.64
CA HIS A 170 9.48 18.81 -17.08
C HIS A 170 8.37 18.99 -18.14
N ARG A 171 8.44 18.20 -19.23
CA ARG A 171 7.48 18.26 -20.33
C ARG A 171 6.74 16.93 -20.49
N GLY A 172 5.49 17.00 -20.94
CA GLY A 172 4.64 15.84 -21.11
C GLY A 172 3.52 15.78 -20.11
N LEU A 173 2.78 14.68 -20.09
CA LEU A 173 1.52 14.60 -19.36
C LEU A 173 1.48 13.43 -18.36
N LEU A 174 1.69 12.20 -18.84
CA LEU A 174 1.56 10.98 -18.04
C LEU A 174 2.84 10.75 -17.22
N ARG A 175 2.73 10.88 -15.89
CA ARG A 175 3.87 10.75 -14.96
C ARG A 175 3.99 9.35 -14.38
N TYR A 176 2.91 8.87 -13.73
CA TYR A 176 2.88 7.58 -13.05
C TYR A 176 1.54 6.88 -13.24
N ALA A 177 1.54 5.59 -13.05
CA ALA A 177 0.34 4.83 -12.70
C ALA A 177 0.55 4.15 -11.35
N VAL A 178 -0.46 4.20 -10.50
CA VAL A 178 -0.51 3.50 -9.22
C VAL A 178 -1.66 2.51 -9.28
N LEU A 179 -1.35 1.24 -9.14
CA LEU A 179 -2.33 0.17 -9.09
C LEU A 179 -2.43 -0.37 -7.66
N ARG A 180 -3.64 -0.53 -7.16
CA ARG A 180 -3.96 -1.33 -5.98
C ARG A 180 -4.84 -2.48 -6.41
N LEU A 181 -4.55 -3.67 -5.91
CA LEU A 181 -5.39 -4.86 -6.06
C LEU A 181 -5.82 -5.30 -4.68
N GLY A 182 -7.13 -5.44 -4.46
CA GLY A 182 -7.68 -6.02 -3.25
C GLY A 182 -7.18 -7.45 -3.07
N TRP A 183 -6.72 -7.76 -1.87
CA TRP A 183 -6.17 -9.08 -1.55
C TRP A 183 -7.25 -10.16 -1.57
N LYS A 184 -8.37 -9.90 -0.90
CA LYS A 184 -9.49 -10.83 -0.79
C LYS A 184 -10.54 -10.60 -1.88
N THR A 185 -10.88 -9.35 -2.17
CA THR A 185 -11.92 -8.97 -3.13
C THR A 185 -11.52 -9.10 -4.58
N ARG A 186 -10.20 -9.00 -4.86
CA ARG A 186 -9.65 -8.97 -6.22
C ARG A 186 -10.02 -7.74 -7.04
N GLU A 187 -10.71 -6.77 -6.48
CA GLU A 187 -10.97 -5.49 -7.13
C GLU A 187 -9.68 -4.73 -7.38
N GLY A 188 -9.64 -3.93 -8.44
CA GLY A 188 -8.48 -3.12 -8.81
C GLY A 188 -8.82 -1.63 -8.89
N LEU A 189 -8.00 -0.79 -8.26
CA LEU A 189 -8.03 0.65 -8.37
C LEU A 189 -6.77 1.11 -9.09
N LEU A 190 -6.96 1.68 -10.29
CA LEU A 190 -5.90 2.23 -11.12
C LEU A 190 -5.94 3.76 -11.07
N THR A 191 -4.90 4.37 -10.50
CA THR A 191 -4.74 5.82 -10.46
C THR A 191 -3.71 6.24 -11.50
N ILE A 192 -4.13 7.03 -12.49
CA ILE A 192 -3.26 7.66 -13.48
C ILE A 192 -2.81 9.01 -12.94
N VAL A 193 -1.50 9.22 -12.84
CA VAL A 193 -0.94 10.48 -12.37
C VAL A 193 -0.49 11.32 -13.55
N THR A 194 -0.99 12.53 -13.64
CA THR A 194 -0.73 13.45 -14.76
C THR A 194 -0.20 14.80 -14.27
N SER A 195 0.55 15.50 -15.10
CA SER A 195 1.07 16.84 -14.79
C SER A 195 -0.03 17.92 -14.83
N GLN A 196 -1.13 17.67 -15.52
CA GLN A 196 -2.28 18.57 -15.68
C GLN A 196 -3.57 17.77 -15.83
N ARG A 197 -4.71 18.46 -15.73
CA ARG A 197 -6.06 17.86 -15.72
C ARG A 197 -6.50 17.38 -17.10
N GLU A 198 -6.23 18.15 -18.13
CA GLU A 198 -6.70 17.89 -19.50
C GLU A 198 -5.96 16.70 -20.09
N LEU A 199 -6.70 15.71 -20.55
CA LEU A 199 -6.20 14.52 -21.24
C LEU A 199 -6.60 14.58 -22.71
N PRO A 200 -5.65 14.66 -23.66
CA PRO A 200 -5.98 14.55 -25.07
C PRO A 200 -6.57 13.15 -25.34
N ASN A 201 -7.55 13.09 -26.25
CA ASN A 201 -8.23 11.83 -26.61
C ASN A 201 -8.80 11.08 -25.39
N TYR A 202 -9.31 11.83 -24.40
CA TYR A 202 -9.74 11.33 -23.08
C TYR A 202 -10.62 10.08 -23.17
N GLN A 203 -11.72 10.11 -23.98
CA GLN A 203 -12.65 8.97 -24.04
C GLN A 203 -11.95 7.72 -24.58
N ALA A 204 -11.19 7.84 -25.67
CA ALA A 204 -10.47 6.70 -26.23
C ALA A 204 -9.43 6.13 -25.25
N PHE A 205 -8.78 6.98 -24.47
CA PHE A 205 -7.83 6.55 -23.45
C PHE A 205 -8.54 5.82 -22.31
N LEU A 206 -9.65 6.36 -21.82
CA LEU A 206 -10.45 5.72 -20.77
C LEU A 206 -10.98 4.35 -21.22
N ASP A 207 -11.50 4.25 -22.45
CA ASP A 207 -11.99 2.99 -23.01
C ASP A 207 -10.86 1.94 -23.10
N CYS A 208 -9.65 2.36 -23.51
CA CYS A 208 -8.48 1.50 -23.50
C CYS A 208 -8.10 1.03 -22.09
N LEU A 209 -8.12 1.93 -21.10
CA LEU A 209 -7.80 1.59 -19.70
C LEU A 209 -8.79 0.56 -19.13
N GLN A 210 -10.08 0.72 -19.39
CA GLN A 210 -11.12 -0.21 -18.93
C GLN A 210 -10.99 -1.63 -19.56
N GLN A 211 -10.37 -1.73 -20.72
CA GLN A 211 -10.17 -3.01 -21.42
C GLN A 211 -8.89 -3.76 -21.02
N ILE A 212 -8.01 -3.15 -20.21
CA ILE A 212 -6.72 -3.76 -19.85
C ILE A 212 -6.93 -5.05 -19.06
N ASP A 213 -7.75 -4.99 -18.01
CA ASP A 213 -8.01 -6.13 -17.12
C ASP A 213 -9.38 -5.94 -16.43
N PRO A 214 -10.25 -6.95 -16.42
CA PRO A 214 -11.59 -6.84 -15.83
C PRO A 214 -11.58 -6.60 -14.31
N ARG A 215 -10.46 -6.85 -13.64
CA ARG A 215 -10.30 -6.53 -12.21
C ARG A 215 -10.17 -5.04 -11.94
N VAL A 216 -9.77 -4.22 -12.91
CA VAL A 216 -9.71 -2.77 -12.77
C VAL A 216 -11.14 -2.22 -12.75
N THR A 217 -11.73 -2.20 -11.55
CA THR A 217 -13.11 -1.73 -11.33
C THR A 217 -13.20 -0.22 -11.16
N THR A 218 -12.10 0.40 -10.72
CA THR A 218 -12.01 1.85 -10.51
C THR A 218 -10.83 2.44 -11.27
N ILE A 219 -11.06 3.53 -11.99
CA ILE A 219 -10.02 4.34 -12.63
C ILE A 219 -10.13 5.76 -12.09
N ALA A 220 -9.02 6.29 -11.59
CA ALA A 220 -8.91 7.66 -11.11
C ALA A 220 -7.78 8.41 -11.81
N GLN A 221 -7.91 9.72 -11.91
CA GLN A 221 -6.83 10.63 -12.29
C GLN A 221 -6.39 11.43 -11.07
N ASN A 222 -5.10 11.44 -10.80
CA ASN A 222 -4.48 12.32 -9.81
C ASN A 222 -3.62 13.34 -10.55
N ILE A 223 -3.75 14.62 -10.18
CA ILE A 223 -3.05 15.73 -10.82
C ILE A 223 -1.87 16.13 -9.94
N ASN A 224 -0.67 15.95 -10.47
CA ASN A 224 0.57 16.33 -9.80
C ASN A 224 1.45 17.22 -10.72
N PRO A 225 1.27 18.54 -10.71
CA PRO A 225 2.09 19.47 -11.48
C PRO A 225 3.47 19.75 -10.84
N ARG A 226 3.69 19.32 -9.60
CA ARG A 226 4.88 19.68 -8.81
C ARG A 226 6.12 18.94 -9.28
N VAL A 227 7.25 19.61 -9.27
CA VAL A 227 8.59 19.03 -9.46
C VAL A 227 9.07 18.50 -8.11
N THR A 228 8.67 17.28 -7.77
CA THR A 228 9.00 16.63 -6.50
C THR A 228 9.03 15.12 -6.65
N ASN A 229 9.65 14.42 -5.71
CA ASN A 229 9.66 12.95 -5.65
C ASN A 229 8.31 12.36 -5.18
N ALA A 230 7.34 13.19 -4.77
CA ALA A 230 6.01 12.72 -4.41
C ALA A 230 5.25 12.28 -5.66
N ILE A 231 4.78 11.04 -5.68
CA ILE A 231 4.03 10.48 -6.80
C ILE A 231 2.68 11.18 -6.96
N LEU A 232 1.93 11.31 -5.86
CA LEU A 232 0.58 11.85 -5.86
C LEU A 232 0.57 13.36 -5.58
N GLY A 233 -0.28 14.07 -6.31
CA GLY A 233 -0.64 15.47 -6.07
C GLY A 233 -1.85 15.61 -5.15
N GLY A 234 -2.31 16.84 -4.98
CA GLY A 234 -3.41 17.18 -4.06
C GLY A 234 -4.81 16.97 -4.63
N GLU A 235 -4.97 16.87 -5.94
CA GLU A 235 -6.27 16.80 -6.62
C GLU A 235 -6.45 15.42 -7.25
N THR A 236 -7.63 14.79 -7.02
CA THR A 236 -7.94 13.45 -7.57
C THR A 236 -9.39 13.39 -8.02
N HIS A 237 -9.61 12.84 -9.20
CA HIS A 237 -10.93 12.64 -9.82
C HIS A 237 -11.14 11.18 -10.17
N VAL A 238 -12.31 10.64 -9.89
CA VAL A 238 -12.72 9.32 -10.37
C VAL A 238 -13.19 9.48 -11.83
N LEU A 239 -12.59 8.72 -12.73
CA LEU A 239 -12.91 8.73 -14.16
C LEU A 239 -13.93 7.65 -14.51
N ALA A 240 -13.87 6.50 -13.84
CA ALA A 240 -14.80 5.39 -14.03
C ALA A 240 -14.86 4.50 -12.79
N GLY A 241 -16.02 3.86 -12.58
CA GLY A 241 -16.27 2.91 -11.51
C GLY A 241 -16.57 3.57 -10.14
N PRO A 242 -16.63 2.76 -9.07
CA PRO A 242 -16.87 3.25 -7.73
C PRO A 242 -15.69 4.12 -7.24
N PRO A 243 -15.92 5.07 -6.31
CA PRO A 243 -14.88 6.01 -5.88
C PRO A 243 -13.78 5.37 -5.01
N ARG A 244 -13.96 4.12 -4.59
CA ARG A 244 -13.07 3.40 -3.68
C ARG A 244 -12.96 1.94 -4.08
N LEU A 245 -11.80 1.37 -3.77
CA LEU A 245 -11.53 -0.07 -3.78
C LEU A 245 -12.02 -0.66 -2.46
N ARG A 246 -12.60 -1.86 -2.49
CA ARG A 246 -12.87 -2.65 -1.29
C ARG A 246 -11.81 -3.72 -1.08
N ASP A 247 -11.43 -3.93 0.17
CA ASP A 247 -10.61 -5.07 0.58
C ASP A 247 -10.97 -5.48 2.02
N GLU A 248 -10.43 -6.60 2.49
CA GLU A 248 -10.70 -7.11 3.83
C GLU A 248 -9.40 -7.38 4.58
N LEU A 249 -9.38 -7.01 5.86
CA LEU A 249 -8.32 -7.34 6.83
C LEU A 249 -8.97 -7.79 8.14
N LEU A 250 -8.53 -8.93 8.68
CA LEU A 250 -8.96 -9.46 10.00
C LEU A 250 -10.49 -9.41 10.19
N GLY A 251 -11.26 -9.71 9.14
CA GLY A 251 -12.70 -9.72 9.15
C GLY A 251 -13.39 -8.35 9.05
N CYS A 252 -12.65 -7.25 8.96
CA CYS A 252 -13.18 -5.94 8.61
C CYS A 252 -13.10 -5.69 7.12
N THR A 253 -14.15 -5.08 6.56
CA THR A 253 -14.17 -4.57 5.18
C THR A 253 -13.72 -3.12 5.17
N PHE A 254 -12.81 -2.76 4.27
CA PHE A 254 -12.30 -1.40 4.11
C PHE A 254 -12.58 -0.86 2.73
N GLU A 255 -13.09 0.35 2.66
CA GLU A 255 -13.14 1.17 1.45
C GLU A 255 -11.91 2.09 1.41
N ILE A 256 -11.12 1.97 0.34
CA ILE A 256 -9.80 2.59 0.19
C ILE A 256 -9.87 3.59 -0.94
N SER A 257 -9.70 4.87 -0.65
CA SER A 257 -9.66 5.93 -1.67
C SER A 257 -8.33 5.90 -2.46
N PRO A 258 -8.26 6.52 -3.66
CA PRO A 258 -7.06 6.51 -4.50
C PRO A 258 -5.79 7.03 -3.79
N THR A 259 -5.95 7.98 -2.87
CA THR A 259 -4.84 8.62 -2.15
C THR A 259 -4.61 8.06 -0.75
N ALA A 260 -5.52 7.23 -0.21
CA ALA A 260 -5.40 6.67 1.12
C ALA A 260 -4.12 5.85 1.29
N PHE A 261 -3.56 5.88 2.50
CA PHE A 261 -2.57 4.89 2.89
C PHE A 261 -3.27 3.55 3.16
N TYR A 262 -2.71 2.47 2.65
CA TYR A 262 -3.11 1.10 2.93
C TYR A 262 -1.89 0.22 2.70
N GLN A 263 -1.65 -0.73 3.57
CA GLN A 263 -0.46 -1.57 3.55
C GLN A 263 -0.31 -2.33 2.23
N THR A 264 0.94 -2.49 1.77
CA THR A 264 1.21 -3.05 0.44
C THR A 264 1.26 -4.58 0.40
N ASN A 265 1.43 -5.22 1.57
CA ASN A 265 1.46 -6.67 1.75
C ASN A 265 0.34 -7.09 2.73
N PRO A 266 -0.92 -7.21 2.26
CA PRO A 266 -2.06 -7.45 3.14
C PRO A 266 -1.96 -8.76 3.93
N GLN A 267 -1.37 -9.82 3.36
CA GLN A 267 -1.18 -11.08 4.06
C GLN A 267 -0.33 -10.90 5.32
N GLN A 268 0.79 -10.19 5.21
CA GLN A 268 1.66 -9.95 6.36
C GLN A 268 1.14 -8.82 7.26
N THR A 269 0.27 -7.96 6.73
CA THR A 269 -0.43 -6.95 7.51
C THR A 269 -1.38 -7.58 8.52
N GLU A 270 -2.12 -8.64 8.13
CA GLU A 270 -2.96 -9.38 9.09
C GLU A 270 -2.14 -9.94 10.25
N VAL A 271 -0.93 -10.45 9.97
CA VAL A 271 0.00 -10.93 11.01
C VAL A 271 0.49 -9.79 11.91
N LEU A 272 0.95 -8.68 11.31
CA LEU A 272 1.43 -7.51 12.03
C LEU A 272 0.35 -6.93 12.95
N TYR A 273 -0.86 -6.76 12.41
CA TYR A 273 -1.99 -6.21 13.17
C TYR A 273 -2.48 -7.17 14.25
N GLN A 274 -2.48 -8.48 13.99
CA GLN A 274 -2.84 -9.45 15.02
C GLN A 274 -1.87 -9.41 16.19
N LEU A 275 -0.55 -9.36 15.93
CA LEU A 275 0.47 -9.22 16.99
C LEU A 275 0.28 -7.92 17.79
N ALA A 276 -0.10 -6.83 17.13
CA ALA A 276 -0.39 -5.57 17.80
C ALA A 276 -1.66 -5.67 18.65
N ILE A 277 -2.75 -6.23 18.11
CA ILE A 277 -4.03 -6.39 18.81
C ILE A 277 -3.87 -7.32 20.02
N ASP A 278 -3.17 -8.44 19.85
CA ASP A 278 -2.85 -9.34 20.99
C ASP A 278 -2.06 -8.61 22.08
N GLY A 279 -1.17 -7.69 21.67
CA GLY A 279 -0.38 -6.87 22.61
C GLY A 279 -1.20 -5.81 23.35
N MET A 280 -2.35 -5.40 22.84
CA MET A 280 -3.24 -4.45 23.52
C MET A 280 -3.87 -5.03 24.78
N GLU A 281 -4.14 -6.35 24.81
CA GLU A 281 -4.83 -7.03 25.91
C GLU A 281 -6.05 -6.23 26.37
N LEU A 282 -6.95 -5.95 25.40
CA LEU A 282 -8.15 -5.13 25.64
C LEU A 282 -9.06 -5.77 26.70
N MET A 283 -9.59 -4.95 27.57
CA MET A 283 -10.52 -5.32 28.64
C MET A 283 -11.85 -4.61 28.46
N ASP A 284 -12.87 -5.12 29.14
CA ASP A 284 -14.19 -4.50 29.17
C ASP A 284 -14.14 -3.08 29.75
N GLY A 285 -14.73 -2.11 29.06
CA GLY A 285 -14.71 -0.70 29.44
C GLY A 285 -13.49 0.10 28.97
N ASP A 286 -12.51 -0.52 28.29
CA ASP A 286 -11.30 0.18 27.82
C ASP A 286 -11.59 1.26 26.79
N VAL A 287 -10.82 2.34 26.87
CA VAL A 287 -10.68 3.36 25.81
C VAL A 287 -9.37 3.09 25.06
N LEU A 288 -9.48 2.58 23.83
CA LEU A 288 -8.37 2.40 22.91
C LEU A 288 -8.16 3.69 22.08
N MET A 289 -7.00 4.31 22.20
CA MET A 289 -6.58 5.37 21.29
C MET A 289 -5.69 4.79 20.18
N ASP A 290 -6.06 5.00 18.91
CA ASP A 290 -5.27 4.70 17.71
C ASP A 290 -4.67 6.02 17.19
N ALA A 291 -3.43 6.30 17.57
CA ALA A 291 -2.70 7.49 17.14
C ALA A 291 -2.04 7.23 15.77
N TYR A 292 -2.12 8.22 14.87
CA TYR A 292 -1.74 8.09 13.46
C TYR A 292 -2.64 7.07 12.71
N CYS A 293 -3.93 7.04 13.03
CA CYS A 293 -4.85 5.95 12.63
C CYS A 293 -5.10 5.84 11.11
N GLY A 294 -4.73 6.84 10.30
CA GLY A 294 -4.99 6.84 8.86
C GLY A 294 -6.46 6.63 8.54
N SER A 295 -6.79 5.54 7.84
CA SER A 295 -8.18 5.13 7.54
C SER A 295 -8.79 4.20 8.61
N GLY A 296 -8.21 4.14 9.81
CA GLY A 296 -8.72 3.42 10.98
C GLY A 296 -8.46 1.92 10.97
N THR A 297 -7.50 1.43 10.18
CA THR A 297 -7.36 -0.02 9.94
C THR A 297 -7.00 -0.81 11.19
N ILE A 298 -6.08 -0.32 12.03
CA ILE A 298 -5.64 -1.01 13.25
C ILE A 298 -6.75 -0.97 14.29
N GLY A 299 -7.23 0.23 14.61
CA GLY A 299 -8.24 0.44 15.65
C GLY A 299 -9.55 -0.28 15.35
N LEU A 300 -10.03 -0.25 14.09
CA LEU A 300 -11.27 -0.94 13.72
C LEU A 300 -11.13 -2.47 13.77
N CYS A 301 -10.00 -3.04 13.36
CA CYS A 301 -9.74 -4.47 13.52
C CYS A 301 -9.72 -4.87 15.00
N ALA A 302 -9.07 -4.07 15.86
CA ALA A 302 -9.04 -4.29 17.30
C ALA A 302 -10.46 -4.22 17.92
N LEU A 303 -11.20 -3.17 17.59
CA LEU A 303 -12.57 -2.98 18.07
C LEU A 303 -13.51 -4.12 17.64
N ARG A 304 -13.38 -4.60 16.39
CA ARG A 304 -14.14 -5.75 15.91
C ARG A 304 -13.85 -7.02 16.69
N GLN A 305 -12.58 -7.29 16.99
CA GLN A 305 -12.19 -8.48 17.78
C GLN A 305 -12.66 -8.35 19.24
N ALA A 306 -12.53 -7.18 19.85
CA ALA A 306 -13.05 -6.89 21.19
C ALA A 306 -14.56 -7.14 21.26
N ARG A 307 -15.34 -6.62 20.31
CA ARG A 307 -16.78 -6.86 20.21
C ARG A 307 -17.13 -8.34 20.02
N ALA A 308 -16.36 -9.06 19.21
CA ALA A 308 -16.56 -10.50 19.03
C ALA A 308 -16.26 -11.30 20.31
N ALA A 309 -15.36 -10.80 21.17
CA ALA A 309 -15.08 -11.34 22.49
C ALA A 309 -16.09 -10.90 23.58
N GLY A 310 -17.09 -10.07 23.23
CA GLY A 310 -18.09 -9.56 24.16
C GLY A 310 -17.62 -8.40 25.03
N LEU A 311 -16.52 -7.72 24.66
CA LEU A 311 -15.98 -6.57 25.40
C LEU A 311 -16.59 -5.26 24.89
N ASP A 312 -16.90 -4.36 25.80
CA ASP A 312 -17.38 -2.99 25.54
C ASP A 312 -16.19 -2.02 25.48
N VAL A 313 -15.57 -1.88 24.32
CA VAL A 313 -14.40 -1.03 24.08
C VAL A 313 -14.82 0.21 23.28
N GLN A 314 -14.27 1.38 23.63
CA GLN A 314 -14.40 2.62 22.86
C GLN A 314 -13.12 2.86 22.05
N LEU A 315 -13.25 3.22 20.78
CA LEU A 315 -12.14 3.57 19.91
C LEU A 315 -12.07 5.07 19.67
N LEU A 316 -10.91 5.66 19.90
CA LEU A 316 -10.56 7.03 19.56
C LEU A 316 -9.45 7.04 18.52
N GLY A 317 -9.73 7.32 17.26
CA GLY A 317 -8.73 7.46 16.19
C GLY A 317 -8.34 8.91 15.98
N VAL A 318 -7.04 9.20 15.91
CA VAL A 318 -6.51 10.54 15.65
C VAL A 318 -5.55 10.51 14.47
N GLU A 319 -5.80 11.36 13.48
CA GLU A 319 -5.01 11.45 12.24
C GLU A 319 -5.05 12.90 11.72
N ARG A 320 -3.92 13.42 11.28
CA ARG A 320 -3.83 14.77 10.74
C ARG A 320 -4.50 14.93 9.37
N ASN A 321 -4.49 13.87 8.54
CA ASN A 321 -5.10 13.88 7.23
C ASN A 321 -6.62 13.74 7.32
N ALA A 322 -7.35 14.85 7.09
CA ALA A 322 -8.81 14.86 7.14
C ALA A 322 -9.46 13.86 6.16
N ALA A 323 -8.86 13.60 4.99
CA ALA A 323 -9.36 12.59 4.06
C ALA A 323 -9.24 11.17 4.62
N GLY A 324 -8.17 10.88 5.37
CA GLY A 324 -8.01 9.62 6.11
C GLY A 324 -9.10 9.44 7.16
N ILE A 325 -9.42 10.50 7.90
CA ILE A 325 -10.50 10.49 8.90
C ILE A 325 -11.88 10.25 8.27
N GLU A 326 -12.16 10.85 7.12
CA GLU A 326 -13.43 10.57 6.41
C GLU A 326 -13.48 9.12 5.90
N ASP A 327 -12.37 8.55 5.46
CA ASP A 327 -12.29 7.12 5.15
C ASP A 327 -12.46 6.25 6.42
N ALA A 328 -11.87 6.62 7.56
CA ALA A 328 -12.01 5.91 8.83
C ALA A 328 -13.47 5.88 9.35
N LYS A 329 -14.17 7.03 9.34
CA LYS A 329 -15.59 7.12 9.71
C LYS A 329 -16.47 6.23 8.83
N ARG A 330 -16.21 6.24 7.51
CA ARG A 330 -16.92 5.41 6.56
C ARG A 330 -16.65 3.92 6.80
N ASN A 331 -15.39 3.55 7.06
CA ASN A 331 -15.00 2.19 7.36
C ASN A 331 -15.61 1.70 8.68
N ALA A 332 -15.72 2.57 9.69
CA ALA A 332 -16.45 2.24 10.93
C ALA A 332 -17.93 1.94 10.67
N ALA A 333 -18.60 2.79 9.89
CA ALA A 333 -20.00 2.58 9.52
C ALA A 333 -20.21 1.30 8.69
N LEU A 334 -19.29 1.02 7.75
CA LEU A 334 -19.33 -0.18 6.90
C LEU A 334 -19.23 -1.50 7.69
N ASN A 335 -18.61 -1.45 8.86
CA ASN A 335 -18.40 -2.60 9.75
C ASN A 335 -19.33 -2.60 10.97
N ASP A 336 -20.34 -1.75 11.01
CA ASP A 336 -21.28 -1.60 12.14
C ASP A 336 -20.58 -1.27 13.48
N LEU A 337 -19.48 -0.48 13.41
CA LEU A 337 -18.65 -0.08 14.55
C LEU A 337 -18.74 1.44 14.84
N GLY A 338 -19.59 2.16 14.11
CA GLY A 338 -19.68 3.63 14.19
C GLY A 338 -20.17 4.17 15.54
N ASP A 339 -20.91 3.37 16.30
CA ASP A 339 -21.40 3.70 17.64
C ASP A 339 -20.29 3.66 18.72
N ARG A 340 -19.21 2.96 18.46
CA ARG A 340 -18.07 2.74 19.38
C ARG A 340 -16.77 3.37 18.88
N ALA A 341 -16.77 4.01 17.71
CA ALA A 341 -15.57 4.59 17.11
C ALA A 341 -15.74 6.09 16.86
N ARG A 342 -14.87 6.89 17.42
CA ARG A 342 -14.77 8.33 17.21
C ARG A 342 -13.46 8.65 16.50
N PHE A 343 -13.52 9.48 15.45
CA PHE A 343 -12.34 9.88 14.67
C PHE A 343 -12.18 11.39 14.60
N ILE A 344 -10.95 11.88 14.80
CA ILE A 344 -10.63 13.30 14.93
C ILE A 344 -9.52 13.66 13.94
N ALA A 345 -9.77 14.66 13.08
CA ALA A 345 -8.79 15.21 12.16
C ALA A 345 -7.95 16.26 12.90
N GLN A 346 -6.82 15.83 13.48
CA GLN A 346 -5.89 16.68 14.23
C GLN A 346 -4.50 16.05 14.22
N ASP A 347 -3.46 16.85 14.45
CA ASP A 347 -2.14 16.31 14.77
C ASP A 347 -2.19 15.50 16.06
N ALA A 348 -1.61 14.30 16.06
CA ALA A 348 -1.68 13.38 17.18
C ALA A 348 -0.95 13.92 18.43
N THR A 349 0.16 14.65 18.25
CA THR A 349 0.91 15.29 19.34
C THR A 349 0.05 16.36 20.01
N ASP A 350 -0.52 17.26 19.21
CA ASP A 350 -1.37 18.34 19.72
C ASP A 350 -2.62 17.82 20.43
N TYR A 351 -3.19 16.73 19.90
CA TYR A 351 -4.34 16.09 20.53
C TYR A 351 -3.97 15.49 21.89
N LEU A 352 -2.89 14.71 21.93
CA LEU A 352 -2.47 13.97 23.12
C LEU A 352 -2.06 14.90 24.26
N ILE A 353 -1.36 16.02 23.96
CA ILE A 353 -1.04 17.06 24.95
C ILE A 353 -2.31 17.61 25.59
N ARG A 354 -3.29 18.01 24.79
CA ARG A 354 -4.55 18.57 25.29
C ARG A 354 -5.40 17.52 26.04
N ALA A 355 -5.35 16.28 25.61
CA ALA A 355 -6.05 15.17 26.28
C ALA A 355 -5.44 14.94 27.67
N ALA A 356 -4.11 14.97 27.79
CA ALA A 356 -3.41 14.88 29.08
C ALA A 356 -3.80 16.03 30.02
N GLU A 357 -3.81 17.29 29.51
CA GLU A 357 -4.22 18.47 30.27
C GLU A 357 -5.67 18.39 30.79
N ARG A 358 -6.57 17.74 30.00
CA ARG A 358 -7.99 17.58 30.38
C ARG A 358 -8.22 16.35 31.25
N GLY A 359 -7.22 15.52 31.48
CA GLY A 359 -7.37 14.27 32.20
C GLY A 359 -8.26 13.26 31.46
N GLU A 360 -8.21 13.24 30.12
CA GLU A 360 -8.97 12.27 29.32
C GLU A 360 -8.44 10.85 29.60
N GLN A 361 -9.35 9.90 29.73
CA GLN A 361 -9.00 8.50 29.92
C GLN A 361 -8.55 7.89 28.61
N VAL A 362 -7.39 7.23 28.64
CA VAL A 362 -6.88 6.34 27.59
C VAL A 362 -6.27 5.13 28.30
N ASP A 363 -6.85 3.95 28.11
CA ASP A 363 -6.39 2.74 28.78
C ASP A 363 -5.32 2.01 27.96
N VAL A 364 -5.46 2.05 26.64
CA VAL A 364 -4.52 1.47 25.68
C VAL A 364 -4.23 2.47 24.58
N LEU A 365 -2.93 2.70 24.31
CA LEU A 365 -2.46 3.53 23.21
C LEU A 365 -1.79 2.66 22.15
N ALA A 366 -2.37 2.62 20.95
CA ALA A 366 -1.73 2.09 19.74
C ALA A 366 -1.15 3.22 18.92
N LEU A 367 0.06 3.04 18.37
CA LEU A 367 0.67 4.03 17.47
C LEU A 367 1.45 3.36 16.34
N ASP A 368 1.28 3.91 15.13
CA ASP A 368 2.01 3.55 13.91
C ASP A 368 2.52 4.83 13.23
N PRO A 369 3.54 5.50 13.80
CA PRO A 369 4.04 6.78 13.32
C PRO A 369 4.80 6.64 11.99
N PRO A 370 5.04 7.74 11.27
CA PRO A 370 5.87 7.74 10.06
C PRO A 370 7.32 7.31 10.38
N ARG A 371 8.11 7.08 9.33
CA ARG A 371 9.52 6.61 9.44
C ARG A 371 10.44 7.43 10.34
N ALA A 372 10.07 8.66 10.65
CA ALA A 372 10.81 9.54 11.55
C ALA A 372 10.62 9.17 13.05
N GLY A 373 9.67 8.29 13.35
CA GLY A 373 9.23 7.98 14.71
C GLY A 373 8.28 9.04 15.25
N SER A 374 8.02 8.97 16.55
CA SER A 374 7.25 9.97 17.30
C SER A 374 8.13 11.14 17.75
N THR A 375 7.50 12.26 18.09
CA THR A 375 8.23 13.38 18.67
C THR A 375 8.40 13.21 20.19
N PRO A 376 9.45 13.81 20.81
CA PRO A 376 9.60 13.76 22.27
C PRO A 376 8.38 14.30 23.01
N GLU A 377 7.72 15.33 22.48
CA GLU A 377 6.52 15.91 23.08
C GLU A 377 5.33 14.94 23.03
N PHE A 378 5.17 14.17 21.93
CA PHE A 378 4.17 13.12 21.84
C PHE A 378 4.40 12.05 22.88
N LEU A 379 5.64 11.55 23.02
CA LEU A 379 6.00 10.49 23.98
C LEU A 379 5.79 10.93 25.43
N ALA A 380 6.20 12.17 25.77
CA ALA A 380 5.96 12.76 27.08
C ALA A 380 4.45 12.90 27.39
N ALA A 381 3.65 13.32 26.42
CA ALA A 381 2.19 13.41 26.59
C ALA A 381 1.54 12.03 26.72
N ALA A 382 2.04 11.02 26.00
CA ALA A 382 1.62 9.63 26.13
C ALA A 382 1.89 9.10 27.54
N ALA A 383 3.07 9.38 28.07
CA ALA A 383 3.43 9.02 29.46
C ALA A 383 2.59 9.77 30.49
N ALA A 384 2.26 11.04 30.27
CA ALA A 384 1.43 11.87 31.15
C ALA A 384 -0.02 11.38 31.22
N ILE A 385 -0.64 11.00 30.09
CA ILE A 385 -1.97 10.34 30.04
C ILE A 385 -1.90 9.01 30.79
N GLY A 386 -0.80 8.28 30.65
CA GLY A 386 -0.49 7.06 31.40
C GLY A 386 -1.35 5.86 31.05
N PRO A 387 -1.53 5.50 29.77
CA PRO A 387 -2.22 4.27 29.42
C PRO A 387 -1.53 3.06 30.08
N ARG A 388 -2.31 2.07 30.52
CA ARG A 388 -1.74 0.85 31.10
C ARG A 388 -0.88 0.08 30.10
N ARG A 389 -1.20 0.20 28.78
CA ARG A 389 -0.43 -0.40 27.69
C ARG A 389 -0.20 0.58 26.54
N ILE A 390 1.00 0.48 25.98
CA ILE A 390 1.36 1.14 24.72
C ILE A 390 1.77 0.04 23.73
N VAL A 391 1.16 0.03 22.54
CA VAL A 391 1.53 -0.86 21.45
C VAL A 391 2.08 -0.02 20.31
N TYR A 392 3.38 -0.13 20.08
CA TYR A 392 4.12 0.67 19.12
C TYR A 392 4.51 -0.17 17.90
N ILE A 393 3.85 0.06 16.76
CA ILE A 393 4.19 -0.49 15.46
C ILE A 393 5.16 0.45 14.77
N SER A 394 6.25 -0.06 14.18
CA SER A 394 7.21 0.79 13.47
C SER A 394 7.79 0.14 12.23
N CYS A 395 7.79 0.90 11.13
CA CYS A 395 8.50 0.55 9.90
C CYS A 395 9.99 0.97 9.91
N ASN A 396 10.48 1.56 11.01
CA ASN A 396 11.87 1.95 11.21
C ASN A 396 12.35 1.61 12.62
N PRO A 397 12.95 0.44 12.84
CA PRO A 397 13.40 0.01 14.17
C PRO A 397 14.39 0.97 14.84
N PHE A 398 15.19 1.72 14.07
CA PHE A 398 16.14 2.68 14.64
C PHE A 398 15.46 3.84 15.36
N THR A 399 14.41 4.41 14.76
CA THR A 399 13.64 5.46 15.41
C THR A 399 12.80 4.91 16.55
N GLN A 400 12.31 3.68 16.42
CA GLN A 400 11.61 3.02 17.52
C GLN A 400 12.52 2.79 18.72
N ALA A 401 13.76 2.32 18.53
CA ALA A 401 14.71 2.14 19.62
C ALA A 401 14.96 3.44 20.39
N ARG A 402 15.14 4.57 19.67
CA ARG A 402 15.25 5.91 20.25
C ARG A 402 14.00 6.29 21.08
N ASP A 403 12.81 6.08 20.51
CA ASP A 403 11.55 6.47 21.14
C ASP A 403 11.25 5.59 22.37
N LEU A 404 11.64 4.32 22.33
CA LEU A 404 11.52 3.40 23.46
C LEU A 404 12.40 3.83 24.64
N GLU A 405 13.60 4.41 24.42
CA GLU A 405 14.43 4.95 25.50
C GLU A 405 13.64 5.94 26.36
N GLN A 406 12.94 6.89 25.73
CA GLN A 406 12.14 7.87 26.44
C GLN A 406 10.97 7.24 27.20
N LEU A 407 10.20 6.34 26.58
CA LEU A 407 9.07 5.68 27.25
C LEU A 407 9.54 4.84 28.47
N LEU A 408 10.72 4.19 28.37
CA LEU A 408 11.30 3.42 29.47
C LEU A 408 11.77 4.33 30.61
N ASP A 409 12.34 5.52 30.30
CA ASP A 409 12.68 6.55 31.28
C ASP A 409 11.41 7.14 31.93
N ASP A 410 10.30 7.28 31.17
CA ASP A 410 9.03 7.85 31.61
C ASP A 410 8.13 6.83 32.36
N GLY A 411 8.67 5.70 32.80
CA GLY A 411 7.99 4.78 33.73
C GLY A 411 7.28 3.60 33.07
N TYR A 412 7.56 3.30 31.83
CA TYR A 412 7.11 2.07 31.18
C TYR A 412 8.16 0.95 31.28
N ARG A 413 7.72 -0.28 31.09
CA ARG A 413 8.59 -1.45 30.86
C ARG A 413 8.26 -2.08 29.53
N LEU A 414 9.27 -2.48 28.79
CA LEU A 414 9.09 -3.25 27.57
C LEU A 414 8.81 -4.71 27.96
N VAL A 415 7.68 -5.26 27.47
CA VAL A 415 7.26 -6.64 27.78
C VAL A 415 7.35 -7.56 26.58
N ARG A 416 7.35 -7.02 25.36
CA ARG A 416 7.54 -7.80 24.14
C ARG A 416 8.08 -6.93 23.01
N LEU A 417 8.94 -7.51 22.17
CA LEU A 417 9.42 -6.93 20.92
C LEU A 417 9.44 -8.01 19.83
N THR A 418 8.54 -7.88 18.84
CA THR A 418 8.37 -8.84 17.76
C THR A 418 8.70 -8.23 16.42
N PRO A 419 9.79 -8.63 15.76
CA PRO A 419 10.10 -8.21 14.40
C PRO A 419 9.24 -8.97 13.37
N VAL A 420 8.79 -8.27 12.32
CA VAL A 420 7.93 -8.84 11.25
C VAL A 420 8.53 -8.54 9.88
N ASP A 421 8.64 -9.56 9.03
CA ASP A 421 9.09 -9.40 7.65
C ASP A 421 7.95 -8.96 6.72
N MET A 422 7.58 -7.69 6.78
CA MET A 422 6.58 -7.08 5.89
C MET A 422 7.06 -6.96 4.43
N PHE A 423 8.39 -6.89 4.23
CA PHE A 423 9.01 -6.67 2.93
C PHE A 423 10.08 -7.74 2.64
N PRO A 424 9.66 -8.99 2.31
CA PRO A 424 10.59 -10.01 1.85
C PRO A 424 11.51 -9.50 0.74
N HIS A 425 12.73 -10.04 0.70
CA HIS A 425 13.77 -9.69 -0.27
C HIS A 425 14.39 -8.29 -0.12
N THR A 426 14.10 -7.60 0.98
CA THR A 426 14.71 -6.30 1.32
C THR A 426 15.31 -6.36 2.73
N THR A 427 16.09 -5.33 3.09
CA THR A 427 16.64 -5.15 4.45
C THR A 427 15.60 -4.65 5.46
N HIS A 428 14.45 -4.18 5.01
CA HIS A 428 13.41 -3.60 5.87
C HIS A 428 12.80 -4.64 6.81
N VAL A 429 12.59 -4.22 8.06
CA VAL A 429 11.88 -4.96 9.10
C VAL A 429 10.87 -4.01 9.72
N GLU A 430 9.66 -4.48 9.97
CA GLU A 430 8.72 -3.82 10.87
C GLU A 430 8.75 -4.49 12.23
N THR A 431 8.43 -3.74 13.27
CA THR A 431 8.49 -4.22 14.65
C THR A 431 7.24 -3.83 15.41
N VAL A 432 6.79 -4.72 16.29
CA VAL A 432 5.73 -4.46 17.27
C VAL A 432 6.37 -4.50 18.65
N ALA A 433 6.41 -3.36 19.35
CA ALA A 433 6.82 -3.25 20.72
C ALA A 433 5.59 -3.10 21.63
N VAL A 434 5.53 -3.87 22.69
CA VAL A 434 4.47 -3.79 23.71
C VAL A 434 5.10 -3.33 25.01
N LEU A 435 4.56 -2.23 25.55
CA LEU A 435 4.99 -1.68 26.84
C LEU A 435 3.84 -1.69 27.83
N GLU A 436 4.18 -1.87 29.09
CA GLU A 436 3.28 -1.75 30.24
C GLU A 436 3.76 -0.62 31.17
N ARG A 437 2.81 0.06 31.76
CA ARG A 437 3.09 1.01 32.84
C ARG A 437 3.61 0.27 34.09
N ARG A 438 4.69 0.76 34.67
CA ARG A 438 5.25 0.21 35.95
C ARG A 438 4.36 0.50 37.12
#